data_11b079d07e724283438dbcdfef146075
#
_entry.id   11b079d07e724283438dbcdfef146075
#
_cell.length_a   1.000
_cell.length_b   1.000
_cell.length_c   1.000
_cell.angle_alpha   90.00
_cell.angle_beta   90.00
_cell.angle_gamma   90.00
#
_symmetry.space_group_name_H-M   'P 1'
#
loop_
_entity.id
_entity.type
_entity.pdbx_description
1 polymer ?
#
loop_
_entity_poly.entity_id
_entity_poly.type
_entity_poly.pdbx_seq_one_letter_code
_entity_poly.pdbx_strand_id
1 'polypeptide(L)'
;MSEELGKIEKPPVEDFKAGRKLFFIPLVFPNPEFPEEFQEKYNRYWEQASSQVENLEAKLGPATHIYHELVSDKGEEAALTLSTLKAGSLRIVRSRMEKGAAFESTENAEILSELMDWSRCLSLGLQNKDVFSKVYGFYNEAGKKRQEHISRQINDTLKENEIGILFMTEGHHVQFNPDIRVFYISPPALDEIKRWVRDYEAKAEEEAKIPPVKPEDANAESQEKSPGS
;
A
#
# COMPACT_ATOMS: atom_id res chain seq x y z
N MET A 1 -32.99 -18.70 30.37
CA MET A 1 -32.65 -19.52 29.17
C MET A 1 -31.70 -18.68 28.39
N SER A 2 -30.41 -19.04 28.42
CA SER A 2 -29.36 -18.40 27.58
C SER A 2 -29.39 -19.08 26.22
N GLU A 3 -29.80 -18.34 25.19
CA GLU A 3 -29.63 -18.80 23.80
C GLU A 3 -28.13 -18.91 23.50
N GLU A 4 -27.67 -20.13 23.24
CA GLU A 4 -26.36 -20.35 22.64
C GLU A 4 -26.35 -19.73 21.25
N LEU A 5 -25.59 -18.66 21.07
CA LEU A 5 -25.25 -18.11 19.76
C LEU A 5 -24.58 -19.22 18.96
N GLY A 6 -25.24 -19.65 17.87
CA GLY A 6 -24.83 -20.77 17.05
C GLY A 6 -23.35 -20.66 16.64
N LYS A 7 -22.58 -21.72 16.87
CA LYS A 7 -21.23 -21.89 16.33
C LYS A 7 -21.32 -21.88 14.81
N ILE A 8 -20.81 -20.82 14.18
CA ILE A 8 -20.56 -20.80 12.75
C ILE A 8 -19.42 -21.79 12.51
N GLU A 9 -19.72 -22.95 11.91
CA GLU A 9 -18.70 -23.91 11.50
C GLU A 9 -17.81 -23.25 10.45
N LYS A 10 -16.49 -23.23 10.70
CA LYS A 10 -15.54 -22.76 9.71
C LYS A 10 -15.57 -23.71 8.52
N PRO A 11 -15.75 -23.21 7.27
CA PRO A 11 -15.74 -24.06 6.11
C PRO A 11 -14.41 -24.82 6.01
N PRO A 12 -14.42 -26.09 5.58
CA PRO A 12 -13.21 -26.89 5.45
C PRO A 12 -12.24 -26.25 4.43
N VAL A 13 -10.94 -26.45 4.62
CA VAL A 13 -9.88 -25.88 3.75
C VAL A 13 -10.05 -26.36 2.31
N GLU A 14 -10.60 -27.55 2.11
CA GLU A 14 -10.89 -28.14 0.81
C GLU A 14 -11.79 -27.28 -0.06
N ASP A 15 -12.76 -26.58 0.54
CA ASP A 15 -13.68 -25.67 -0.18
C ASP A 15 -12.96 -24.47 -0.79
N PHE A 16 -11.73 -24.16 -0.29
CA PHE A 16 -10.92 -23.07 -0.77
C PHE A 16 -9.83 -23.49 -1.77
N LYS A 17 -9.66 -24.81 -2.02
CA LYS A 17 -8.62 -25.29 -2.94
C LYS A 17 -8.97 -25.09 -4.40
N ALA A 18 -10.25 -25.19 -4.77
CA ALA A 18 -10.70 -24.97 -6.14
C ALA A 18 -10.82 -23.47 -6.47
N GLY A 19 -10.77 -23.14 -7.77
CA GLY A 19 -10.94 -21.81 -8.29
C GLY A 19 -9.70 -20.91 -8.20
N ARG A 20 -9.79 -19.73 -8.81
CA ARG A 20 -8.75 -18.72 -8.83
C ARG A 20 -8.64 -18.04 -7.46
N LYS A 21 -7.41 -17.79 -7.00
CA LYS A 21 -7.15 -17.18 -5.69
C LYS A 21 -6.19 -16.02 -5.84
N LEU A 22 -6.40 -14.97 -5.07
CA LEU A 22 -5.54 -13.80 -5.04
C LEU A 22 -5.19 -13.46 -3.60
N PHE A 23 -3.91 -13.54 -3.23
CA PHE A 23 -3.41 -13.07 -1.96
C PHE A 23 -3.14 -11.58 -2.08
N PHE A 24 -3.98 -10.76 -1.47
CA PHE A 24 -3.85 -9.32 -1.50
C PHE A 24 -2.97 -8.86 -0.33
N ILE A 25 -1.86 -8.19 -0.65
CA ILE A 25 -0.90 -7.65 0.32
C ILE A 25 -0.92 -6.13 0.20
N PRO A 26 -1.38 -5.41 1.23
CA PRO A 26 -1.33 -3.96 1.24
C PRO A 26 0.09 -3.44 1.05
N LEU A 27 0.30 -2.54 0.08
CA LEU A 27 1.57 -1.86 -0.08
C LEU A 27 1.75 -0.81 1.01
N VAL A 28 2.88 -0.92 1.70
CA VAL A 28 3.40 0.12 2.57
C VAL A 28 4.71 0.60 1.92
N PHE A 29 4.80 1.90 1.68
CA PHE A 29 6.00 2.50 1.09
C PHE A 29 7.02 2.86 2.17
N PRO A 30 8.33 2.67 1.89
CA PRO A 30 9.36 3.21 2.77
C PRO A 30 9.31 4.73 2.73
N ASN A 31 9.49 5.37 3.88
CA ASN A 31 9.66 6.81 3.95
C ASN A 31 10.97 7.11 4.71
N PRO A 32 12.03 7.56 4.00
CA PRO A 32 13.33 7.85 4.61
C PRO A 32 13.32 9.09 5.53
N GLU A 33 12.28 9.93 5.46
CA GLU A 33 12.12 11.10 6.32
C GLU A 33 11.49 10.73 7.67
N PHE A 34 10.90 9.54 7.78
CA PHE A 34 10.32 9.08 9.04
C PHE A 34 11.40 8.54 9.99
N PRO A 35 11.21 8.71 11.30
CA PRO A 35 12.13 8.19 12.32
C PRO A 35 12.37 6.68 12.24
N GLU A 36 13.46 6.22 12.89
CA GLU A 36 13.84 4.79 12.96
C GLU A 36 12.71 3.89 13.47
N GLU A 37 11.89 4.39 14.39
CA GLU A 37 10.70 3.67 14.88
C GLU A 37 9.76 3.23 13.77
N PHE A 38 9.58 4.05 12.73
CA PHE A 38 8.79 3.68 11.55
C PHE A 38 9.48 2.55 10.77
N GLN A 39 10.80 2.60 10.59
CA GLN A 39 11.56 1.59 9.86
C GLN A 39 11.47 0.22 10.55
N GLU A 40 11.49 0.17 11.89
CA GLU A 40 11.28 -1.06 12.64
C GLU A 40 9.90 -1.67 12.39
N LYS A 41 8.83 -0.83 12.43
CA LYS A 41 7.46 -1.26 12.14
C LYS A 41 7.31 -1.73 10.70
N TYR A 42 7.91 -1.00 9.75
CA TYR A 42 7.94 -1.34 8.33
C TYR A 42 8.59 -2.69 8.06
N ASN A 43 9.76 -2.96 8.65
CA ASN A 43 10.45 -4.23 8.50
C ASN A 43 9.63 -5.38 9.10
N ARG A 44 9.08 -5.18 10.30
CA ARG A 44 8.21 -6.15 10.97
C ARG A 44 6.95 -6.46 10.14
N TYR A 45 6.37 -5.45 9.50
CA TYR A 45 5.23 -5.67 8.60
C TYR A 45 5.58 -6.66 7.47
N TRP A 46 6.68 -6.44 6.77
CA TRP A 46 7.09 -7.30 5.65
C TRP A 46 7.47 -8.72 6.10
N GLU A 47 8.05 -8.87 7.27
CA GLU A 47 8.32 -10.19 7.88
C GLU A 47 7.03 -10.94 8.19
N GLN A 48 6.07 -10.27 8.82
CA GLN A 48 4.79 -10.87 9.15
C GLN A 48 3.96 -11.17 7.90
N ALA A 49 3.97 -10.29 6.90
CA ALA A 49 3.31 -10.52 5.61
C ALA A 49 3.89 -11.75 4.90
N SER A 50 5.24 -11.89 4.86
CA SER A 50 5.90 -13.08 4.32
C SER A 50 5.44 -14.36 5.02
N SER A 51 5.40 -14.36 6.35
CA SER A 51 4.97 -15.51 7.15
C SER A 51 3.49 -15.87 6.90
N GLN A 52 2.61 -14.87 6.75
CA GLN A 52 1.21 -15.12 6.43
C GLN A 52 1.04 -15.71 5.02
N VAL A 53 1.80 -15.22 4.02
CA VAL A 53 1.82 -15.80 2.67
C VAL A 53 2.28 -17.26 2.72
N GLU A 54 3.37 -17.57 3.42
CA GLU A 54 3.87 -18.94 3.58
C GLU A 54 2.82 -19.88 4.21
N ASN A 55 2.13 -19.40 5.23
CA ASN A 55 1.05 -20.15 5.88
C ASN A 55 -0.15 -20.41 4.96
N LEU A 56 -0.49 -19.46 4.08
CA LEU A 56 -1.55 -19.66 3.08
C LEU A 56 -1.09 -20.60 1.98
N GLU A 57 0.13 -20.46 1.47
CA GLU A 57 0.70 -21.36 0.46
C GLU A 57 0.77 -22.81 0.97
N ALA A 58 1.12 -23.04 2.23
CA ALA A 58 1.14 -24.36 2.84
C ALA A 58 -0.25 -25.04 2.86
N LYS A 59 -1.34 -24.27 2.87
CA LYS A 59 -2.71 -24.75 2.92
C LYS A 59 -3.39 -24.84 1.55
N LEU A 60 -3.12 -23.88 0.68
CA LEU A 60 -3.86 -23.67 -0.56
C LEU A 60 -3.05 -24.00 -1.81
N GLY A 61 -1.73 -24.09 -1.70
CA GLY A 61 -0.79 -24.32 -2.78
C GLY A 61 0.12 -23.11 -3.03
N PRO A 62 1.20 -23.29 -3.82
CA PRO A 62 2.16 -22.22 -4.10
C PRO A 62 1.55 -21.14 -5.00
N ALA A 63 1.97 -19.90 -4.82
CA ALA A 63 1.66 -18.83 -5.74
C ALA A 63 2.35 -19.05 -7.09
N THR A 64 1.62 -18.85 -8.17
CA THR A 64 2.08 -19.03 -9.57
C THR A 64 2.27 -17.70 -10.29
N HIS A 65 1.61 -16.64 -9.82
CA HIS A 65 1.66 -15.31 -10.42
C HIS A 65 1.92 -14.24 -9.36
N ILE A 66 2.63 -13.18 -9.76
CA ILE A 66 2.91 -12.01 -8.95
C ILE A 66 2.48 -10.78 -9.74
N TYR A 67 1.70 -9.93 -9.07
CA TYR A 67 1.22 -8.65 -9.55
C TYR A 67 1.68 -7.57 -8.58
N HIS A 68 2.18 -6.45 -9.08
CA HIS A 68 2.65 -5.38 -8.22
C HIS A 68 2.26 -4.01 -8.77
N GLU A 69 1.60 -3.21 -7.95
CA GLU A 69 1.30 -1.81 -8.24
C GLU A 69 2.57 -1.05 -8.59
N LEU A 70 2.47 -0.10 -9.52
CA LEU A 70 3.55 0.74 -10.03
C LEU A 70 4.64 -0.01 -10.84
N VAL A 71 4.43 -1.28 -11.20
CA VAL A 71 5.38 -2.04 -12.02
C VAL A 71 4.73 -2.44 -13.34
N SER A 72 5.27 -1.91 -14.43
CA SER A 72 4.86 -2.22 -15.80
C SER A 72 5.73 -3.28 -16.48
N ASP A 73 6.86 -3.62 -15.89
CA ASP A 73 7.79 -4.64 -16.37
C ASP A 73 7.31 -6.06 -16.04
N LYS A 74 7.98 -7.07 -16.61
CA LYS A 74 7.74 -8.49 -16.35
C LYS A 74 9.02 -9.20 -15.89
N GLY A 75 8.86 -10.31 -15.21
CA GLY A 75 9.95 -11.21 -14.84
C GLY A 75 11.07 -10.52 -14.09
N GLU A 76 12.32 -10.74 -14.49
CA GLU A 76 13.51 -10.20 -13.83
C GLU A 76 13.62 -8.67 -13.91
N GLU A 77 13.12 -8.04 -14.97
CA GLU A 77 13.11 -6.58 -15.10
C GLU A 77 12.22 -5.95 -14.02
N ALA A 78 11.07 -6.56 -13.76
CA ALA A 78 10.18 -6.13 -12.67
C ALA A 78 10.85 -6.27 -11.29
N ALA A 79 11.55 -7.37 -11.04
CA ALA A 79 12.30 -7.55 -9.79
C ALA A 79 13.45 -6.55 -9.65
N LEU A 80 14.09 -6.16 -10.75
CA LEU A 80 15.11 -5.11 -10.77
C LEU A 80 14.51 -3.74 -10.44
N THR A 81 13.37 -3.40 -11.02
CA THR A 81 12.61 -2.18 -10.70
C THR A 81 12.30 -2.11 -9.20
N LEU A 82 11.78 -3.18 -8.60
CA LEU A 82 11.52 -3.23 -7.15
C LEU A 82 12.79 -3.09 -6.31
N SER A 83 13.92 -3.65 -6.77
CA SER A 83 15.21 -3.50 -6.11
C SER A 83 15.68 -2.04 -6.11
N THR A 84 15.52 -1.34 -7.23
CA THR A 84 15.86 0.08 -7.38
C THR A 84 14.99 0.95 -6.46
N LEU A 85 13.71 0.61 -6.33
CA LEU A 85 12.77 1.29 -5.43
C LEU A 85 12.96 0.92 -3.95
N LYS A 86 13.86 0.00 -3.62
CA LYS A 86 14.06 -0.55 -2.27
C LYS A 86 12.74 -1.05 -1.65
N ALA A 87 11.88 -1.65 -2.47
CA ALA A 87 10.56 -2.10 -2.05
C ALA A 87 10.65 -3.23 -1.01
N GLY A 88 9.95 -3.12 0.10
CA GLY A 88 9.92 -4.17 1.13
C GLY A 88 9.31 -5.49 0.66
N SER A 89 8.47 -5.45 -0.38
CA SER A 89 7.91 -6.61 -1.06
C SER A 89 8.95 -7.48 -1.77
N LEU A 90 10.14 -6.93 -2.10
CA LEU A 90 11.14 -7.58 -2.96
C LEU A 90 11.54 -8.98 -2.45
N ARG A 91 11.68 -9.16 -1.14
CA ARG A 91 12.03 -10.47 -0.56
C ARG A 91 10.96 -11.53 -0.84
N ILE A 92 9.68 -11.16 -0.70
CA ILE A 92 8.55 -12.04 -0.99
C ILE A 92 8.52 -12.36 -2.49
N VAL A 93 8.67 -11.36 -3.35
CA VAL A 93 8.70 -11.48 -4.80
C VAL A 93 9.80 -12.44 -5.25
N ARG A 94 11.05 -12.18 -4.89
CA ARG A 94 12.19 -13.03 -5.30
C ARG A 94 12.04 -14.48 -4.86
N SER A 95 11.63 -14.70 -3.60
CA SER A 95 11.42 -16.07 -3.10
C SER A 95 10.36 -16.85 -3.89
N ARG A 96 9.34 -16.19 -4.46
CA ARG A 96 8.30 -16.85 -5.26
C ARG A 96 8.73 -17.02 -6.72
N MET A 97 9.45 -16.07 -7.29
CA MET A 97 10.06 -16.23 -8.61
C MET A 97 11.06 -17.40 -8.64
N GLU A 98 11.89 -17.56 -7.61
CA GLU A 98 12.78 -18.71 -7.45
C GLU A 98 12.04 -20.05 -7.39
N LYS A 99 10.78 -20.04 -6.92
CA LYS A 99 9.88 -21.21 -6.91
C LYS A 99 9.07 -21.37 -8.21
N GLY A 100 9.31 -20.51 -9.20
CA GLY A 100 8.69 -20.60 -10.52
C GLY A 100 7.47 -19.71 -10.72
N ALA A 101 7.14 -18.80 -9.79
CA ALA A 101 6.07 -17.82 -10.00
C ALA A 101 6.45 -16.81 -11.09
N ALA A 102 5.53 -16.55 -12.02
CA ALA A 102 5.70 -15.53 -13.04
C ALA A 102 5.39 -14.14 -12.47
N PHE A 103 6.29 -13.18 -12.69
CA PHE A 103 5.99 -11.77 -12.40
C PHE A 103 5.33 -11.15 -13.64
N GLU A 104 4.07 -10.74 -13.49
CA GLU A 104 3.25 -10.19 -14.57
C GLU A 104 3.30 -8.67 -14.61
N SER A 105 3.24 -8.10 -15.81
CA SER A 105 3.06 -6.66 -15.98
C SER A 105 1.68 -6.26 -15.46
N THR A 106 1.65 -5.58 -14.35
CA THR A 106 0.40 -5.17 -13.69
C THR A 106 -0.09 -3.83 -14.21
N GLU A 107 0.82 -2.93 -14.53
CA GLU A 107 0.53 -1.57 -14.98
C GLU A 107 0.76 -1.40 -16.48
N ASN A 108 0.05 -0.44 -17.06
CA ASN A 108 0.39 0.12 -18.36
C ASN A 108 1.15 1.44 -18.15
N ALA A 109 2.37 1.54 -18.67
CA ALA A 109 3.24 2.69 -18.45
C ALA A 109 2.63 4.02 -18.93
N GLU A 110 1.89 4.01 -20.05
CA GLU A 110 1.25 5.22 -20.60
C GLU A 110 0.09 5.67 -19.70
N ILE A 111 -0.78 4.74 -19.30
CA ILE A 111 -1.92 5.03 -18.40
C ILE A 111 -1.42 5.51 -17.05
N LEU A 112 -0.37 4.88 -16.51
CA LEU A 112 0.22 5.28 -15.24
C LEU A 112 0.85 6.67 -15.33
N SER A 113 1.57 6.96 -16.41
CA SER A 113 2.15 8.28 -16.66
C SER A 113 1.07 9.37 -16.76
N GLU A 114 -0.01 9.11 -17.50
CA GLU A 114 -1.16 10.02 -17.59
C GLU A 114 -1.76 10.33 -16.21
N LEU A 115 -1.99 9.30 -15.40
CA LEU A 115 -2.52 9.45 -14.04
C LEU A 115 -1.60 10.28 -13.15
N MET A 116 -0.28 10.01 -13.21
CA MET A 116 0.72 10.74 -12.41
C MET A 116 0.81 12.21 -12.80
N ASP A 117 0.68 12.54 -14.10
CA ASP A 117 0.69 13.92 -14.57
C ASP A 117 -0.56 14.68 -14.10
N TRP A 118 -1.75 14.08 -14.18
CA TRP A 118 -2.95 14.69 -13.61
C TRP A 118 -2.87 14.86 -12.09
N SER A 119 -2.28 13.91 -11.38
CA SER A 119 -2.02 14.02 -9.93
C SER A 119 -1.09 15.21 -9.62
N ARG A 120 -0.03 15.39 -10.40
CA ARG A 120 0.88 16.56 -10.25
C ARG A 120 0.14 17.87 -10.50
N CYS A 121 -0.72 17.92 -11.53
CA CYS A 121 -1.54 19.12 -11.78
C CYS A 121 -2.43 19.46 -10.59
N LEU A 122 -3.03 18.48 -9.92
CA LEU A 122 -3.84 18.70 -8.72
C LEU A 122 -3.01 19.21 -7.54
N SER A 123 -1.77 18.74 -7.39
CA SER A 123 -0.87 19.15 -6.29
C SER A 123 -0.37 20.61 -6.39
N LEU A 124 -0.56 21.28 -7.55
CA LEU A 124 -0.19 22.69 -7.73
C LEU A 124 -1.11 23.68 -6.99
N GLY A 125 -2.19 23.23 -6.36
CA GLY A 125 -3.09 24.12 -5.63
C GLY A 125 -3.92 25.03 -6.55
N LEU A 126 -4.64 24.44 -7.50
CA LEU A 126 -5.45 25.16 -8.49
C LEU A 126 -6.54 26.01 -7.84
N GLN A 127 -6.51 27.33 -8.08
CA GLN A 127 -7.43 28.29 -7.47
C GLN A 127 -8.77 28.42 -8.22
N ASN A 128 -8.75 28.27 -9.54
CA ASN A 128 -9.94 28.37 -10.37
C ASN A 128 -10.74 27.06 -10.28
N LYS A 129 -12.01 27.15 -9.81
CA LYS A 129 -12.88 25.99 -9.59
C LYS A 129 -13.18 25.20 -10.88
N ASP A 130 -13.33 25.87 -12.00
CA ASP A 130 -13.63 25.20 -13.29
C ASP A 130 -12.41 24.46 -13.82
N VAL A 131 -11.21 25.03 -13.64
CA VAL A 131 -9.95 24.37 -13.97
C VAL A 131 -9.74 23.16 -13.07
N PHE A 132 -9.91 23.32 -11.74
CA PHE A 132 -9.81 22.22 -10.79
C PHE A 132 -10.78 21.07 -11.16
N SER A 133 -12.05 21.40 -11.44
CA SER A 133 -13.06 20.39 -11.81
C SER A 133 -12.68 19.60 -13.05
N LYS A 134 -12.13 20.28 -14.08
CA LYS A 134 -11.67 19.61 -15.31
C LYS A 134 -10.48 18.69 -15.05
N VAL A 135 -9.45 19.19 -14.35
CA VAL A 135 -8.26 18.40 -14.01
C VAL A 135 -8.64 17.20 -13.15
N TYR A 136 -9.50 17.40 -12.14
CA TYR A 136 -10.03 16.32 -11.33
C TYR A 136 -10.83 15.28 -12.13
N GLY A 137 -11.59 15.73 -13.13
CA GLY A 137 -12.29 14.84 -14.07
C GLY A 137 -11.33 13.96 -14.86
N PHE A 138 -10.25 14.52 -15.43
CA PHE A 138 -9.23 13.79 -16.15
C PHE A 138 -8.46 12.82 -15.25
N TYR A 139 -8.12 13.24 -14.02
CA TYR A 139 -7.52 12.36 -13.01
C TYR A 139 -8.38 11.13 -12.72
N ASN A 140 -9.69 11.34 -12.51
CA ASN A 140 -10.62 10.24 -12.25
C ASN A 140 -10.76 9.30 -13.46
N GLU A 141 -10.80 9.86 -14.68
CA GLU A 141 -10.88 9.06 -15.90
C GLU A 141 -9.61 8.21 -16.09
N ALA A 142 -8.43 8.79 -15.92
CA ALA A 142 -7.16 8.06 -15.98
C ALA A 142 -7.09 6.96 -14.87
N GLY A 143 -7.55 7.28 -13.65
CA GLY A 143 -7.67 6.33 -12.55
C GLY A 143 -8.58 5.14 -12.90
N LYS A 144 -9.73 5.40 -13.51
CA LYS A 144 -10.65 4.35 -13.96
C LYS A 144 -10.03 3.47 -15.03
N LYS A 145 -9.39 4.05 -16.06
CA LYS A 145 -8.67 3.31 -17.11
C LYS A 145 -7.61 2.40 -16.51
N ARG A 146 -6.85 2.90 -15.52
CA ARG A 146 -5.83 2.12 -14.81
C ARG A 146 -6.43 0.93 -14.08
N GLN A 147 -7.51 1.14 -13.32
CA GLN A 147 -8.19 0.07 -12.57
C GLN A 147 -8.73 -1.02 -13.48
N GLU A 148 -9.35 -0.65 -14.60
CA GLU A 148 -9.85 -1.57 -15.63
C GLU A 148 -8.70 -2.36 -16.28
N HIS A 149 -7.54 -1.70 -16.52
CA HIS A 149 -6.36 -2.37 -17.04
C HIS A 149 -5.83 -3.43 -16.08
N ILE A 150 -5.62 -3.07 -14.80
CA ILE A 150 -5.13 -4.00 -13.77
C ILE A 150 -6.08 -5.18 -13.60
N SER A 151 -7.38 -4.93 -13.51
CA SER A 151 -8.40 -5.97 -13.43
C SER A 151 -8.31 -6.95 -14.60
N ARG A 152 -8.16 -6.42 -15.82
CA ARG A 152 -8.02 -7.24 -17.04
C ARG A 152 -6.73 -8.05 -17.03
N GLN A 153 -5.60 -7.46 -16.66
CA GLN A 153 -4.30 -8.17 -16.56
C GLN A 153 -4.38 -9.37 -15.62
N ILE A 154 -4.96 -9.17 -14.43
CA ILE A 154 -5.15 -10.26 -13.46
C ILE A 154 -6.10 -11.33 -14.03
N ASN A 155 -7.22 -10.91 -14.63
CA ASN A 155 -8.18 -11.85 -15.20
C ASN A 155 -7.62 -12.69 -16.35
N ASP A 156 -6.80 -12.10 -17.19
CA ASP A 156 -6.28 -12.73 -18.40
C ASP A 156 -5.10 -13.66 -18.11
N THR A 157 -4.31 -13.39 -17.06
CA THR A 157 -3.12 -14.17 -16.72
C THR A 157 -3.39 -15.24 -15.68
N LEU A 158 -4.14 -14.96 -14.63
CA LEU A 158 -4.46 -15.92 -13.57
C LEU A 158 -5.49 -16.95 -14.07
N LYS A 159 -5.09 -18.21 -14.18
CA LYS A 159 -5.95 -19.28 -14.69
C LYS A 159 -6.66 -20.06 -13.57
N GLU A 160 -7.56 -20.94 -13.96
CA GLU A 160 -8.30 -21.79 -13.03
C GLU A 160 -7.36 -22.59 -12.12
N ASN A 161 -7.67 -22.63 -10.83
CA ASN A 161 -6.89 -23.27 -9.77
C ASN A 161 -5.50 -22.64 -9.49
N GLU A 162 -5.17 -21.52 -10.12
CA GLU A 162 -3.94 -20.78 -9.84
C GLU A 162 -4.08 -19.79 -8.68
N ILE A 163 -2.94 -19.40 -8.14
CA ILE A 163 -2.83 -18.46 -7.03
C ILE A 163 -1.94 -17.30 -7.45
N GLY A 164 -2.50 -16.09 -7.42
CA GLY A 164 -1.75 -14.85 -7.58
C GLY A 164 -1.43 -14.19 -6.24
N ILE A 165 -0.35 -13.43 -6.19
CA ILE A 165 -0.07 -12.46 -5.13
C ILE A 165 -0.17 -11.07 -5.74
N LEU A 166 -1.01 -10.22 -5.15
CA LEU A 166 -1.16 -8.83 -5.56
C LEU A 166 -0.66 -7.89 -4.47
N PHE A 167 0.36 -7.12 -4.77
CA PHE A 167 0.85 -6.02 -3.95
C PHE A 167 0.22 -4.72 -4.44
N MET A 168 -0.66 -4.13 -3.64
CA MET A 168 -1.36 -2.90 -4.01
C MET A 168 -1.75 -2.08 -2.78
N THR A 169 -1.80 -0.77 -2.93
CA THR A 169 -2.28 0.12 -1.86
C THR A 169 -3.73 -0.18 -1.49
N GLU A 170 -4.05 -0.03 -0.21
CA GLU A 170 -5.44 -0.09 0.25
C GLU A 170 -6.24 1.09 -0.33
N GLY A 171 -7.54 0.92 -0.42
CA GLY A 171 -8.40 1.96 -1.00
C GLY A 171 -8.39 1.98 -2.55
N HIS A 172 -7.74 0.99 -3.19
CA HIS A 172 -7.92 0.79 -4.62
C HIS A 172 -9.39 0.47 -4.95
N HIS A 173 -9.81 0.81 -6.17
CA HIS A 173 -11.16 0.50 -6.67
C HIS A 173 -11.15 -0.56 -7.78
N VAL A 174 -10.08 -1.35 -7.89
CA VAL A 174 -9.98 -2.46 -8.83
C VAL A 174 -11.06 -3.49 -8.52
N GLN A 175 -11.86 -3.85 -9.50
CA GLN A 175 -12.88 -4.87 -9.38
C GLN A 175 -12.32 -6.20 -9.91
N PHE A 176 -12.24 -7.18 -9.04
CA PHE A 176 -11.84 -8.54 -9.44
C PHE A 176 -13.05 -9.32 -9.95
N ASN A 177 -12.82 -10.26 -10.85
CA ASN A 177 -13.89 -11.13 -11.31
C ASN A 177 -14.47 -11.94 -10.14
N PRO A 178 -15.79 -12.21 -10.14
CA PRO A 178 -16.48 -12.88 -9.01
C PRO A 178 -15.96 -14.27 -8.67
N ASP A 179 -15.29 -14.96 -9.60
CA ASP A 179 -14.69 -16.28 -9.41
C ASP A 179 -13.29 -16.22 -8.79
N ILE A 180 -12.70 -15.03 -8.64
CA ILE A 180 -11.43 -14.82 -7.94
C ILE A 180 -11.70 -14.65 -6.45
N ARG A 181 -11.24 -15.60 -5.63
CA ARG A 181 -11.31 -15.49 -4.16
C ARG A 181 -10.13 -14.68 -3.64
N VAL A 182 -10.41 -13.56 -3.03
CA VAL A 182 -9.37 -12.68 -2.47
C VAL A 182 -9.13 -13.03 -1.00
N PHE A 183 -7.87 -13.29 -0.65
CA PHE A 183 -7.39 -13.51 0.71
C PHE A 183 -6.55 -12.31 1.13
N TYR A 184 -7.06 -11.53 2.06
CA TYR A 184 -6.43 -10.32 2.52
C TYR A 184 -5.34 -10.63 3.56
N ILE A 185 -4.10 -10.19 3.29
CA ILE A 185 -2.97 -10.33 4.19
C ILE A 185 -2.91 -9.09 5.08
N SER A 186 -3.36 -9.23 6.32
CA SER A 186 -3.42 -8.12 7.29
C SER A 186 -2.74 -8.50 8.60
N PRO A 187 -1.39 -8.45 8.63
CA PRO A 187 -0.66 -8.71 9.87
C PRO A 187 -0.85 -7.55 10.88
N PRO A 188 -0.73 -7.82 12.19
CA PRO A 188 -0.90 -6.79 13.24
C PRO A 188 -0.02 -5.55 13.04
N ALA A 189 1.18 -5.72 12.49
CA ALA A 189 2.09 -4.61 12.19
C ALA A 189 1.51 -3.61 11.18
N LEU A 190 0.56 -4.00 10.32
CA LEU A 190 -0.12 -3.07 9.41
C LEU A 190 -0.94 -2.03 10.19
N ASP A 191 -1.72 -2.46 11.16
CA ASP A 191 -2.52 -1.55 12.00
C ASP A 191 -1.64 -0.67 12.89
N GLU A 192 -0.49 -1.19 13.33
CA GLU A 192 0.49 -0.40 14.09
C GLU A 192 1.08 0.72 13.23
N ILE A 193 1.45 0.44 11.97
CA ILE A 193 1.92 1.45 11.02
C ILE A 193 0.85 2.50 10.77
N LYS A 194 -0.38 2.10 10.48
CA LYS A 194 -1.48 3.02 10.21
C LYS A 194 -1.74 3.98 11.38
N ARG A 195 -1.74 3.45 12.60
CA ARG A 195 -1.90 4.26 13.80
C ARG A 195 -0.73 5.22 13.99
N TRP A 196 0.48 4.71 13.81
CA TRP A 196 1.69 5.50 13.97
C TRP A 196 1.75 6.67 12.96
N VAL A 197 1.47 6.42 11.67
CA VAL A 197 1.45 7.45 10.62
C VAL A 197 0.41 8.52 10.95
N ARG A 198 -0.82 8.12 11.27
CA ARG A 198 -1.88 9.07 11.65
C ARG A 198 -1.48 9.94 12.83
N ASP A 199 -0.91 9.34 13.87
CA ASP A 199 -0.54 10.06 15.09
C ASP A 199 0.69 10.97 14.86
N TYR A 200 1.60 10.58 13.95
CA TYR A 200 2.74 11.39 13.52
C TYR A 200 2.29 12.61 12.70
N GLU A 201 1.41 12.40 11.72
CA GLU A 201 0.86 13.48 10.90
C GLU A 201 0.06 14.48 11.74
N ALA A 202 -0.76 14.00 12.68
CA ALA A 202 -1.52 14.87 13.59
C ALA A 202 -0.60 15.75 14.45
N LYS A 203 0.52 15.22 14.95
CA LYS A 203 1.51 16.02 15.69
C LYS A 203 2.20 17.07 14.82
N ALA A 204 2.59 16.69 13.59
CA ALA A 204 3.21 17.61 12.66
C ALA A 204 2.27 18.77 12.27
N GLU A 205 0.96 18.48 12.09
CA GLU A 205 -0.03 19.52 11.85
C GLU A 205 -0.24 20.45 13.06
N GLU A 206 -0.17 19.92 14.27
CA GLU A 206 -0.28 20.73 15.50
C GLU A 206 0.93 21.63 15.67
N GLU A 207 2.13 21.11 15.46
CA GLU A 207 3.38 21.90 15.50
C GLU A 207 3.40 23.00 14.43
N ALA A 208 2.91 22.72 13.23
CA ALA A 208 2.82 23.72 12.15
C ALA A 208 1.83 24.87 12.43
N LYS A 209 0.89 24.70 13.35
CA LYS A 209 -0.07 25.73 13.78
C LYS A 209 0.49 26.66 14.85
N ILE A 210 1.61 26.30 15.50
CA ILE A 210 2.25 27.15 16.52
C ILE A 210 3.04 28.24 15.76
N PRO A 211 2.69 29.54 15.90
CA PRO A 211 3.42 30.60 15.23
C PRO A 211 4.87 30.63 15.74
N PRO A 212 5.86 30.91 14.89
CA PRO A 212 7.24 31.02 15.32
C PRO A 212 7.37 32.11 16.40
N VAL A 213 7.93 31.75 17.56
CA VAL A 213 8.23 32.69 18.64
C VAL A 213 9.18 33.73 18.07
N LYS A 214 8.76 35.02 18.05
CA LYS A 214 9.62 36.10 17.63
C LYS A 214 10.78 36.24 18.63
N PRO A 215 12.03 36.39 18.15
CA PRO A 215 13.19 36.46 19.04
C PRO A 215 13.27 37.72 19.90
N GLU A 216 12.29 38.61 19.82
CA GLU A 216 12.25 39.88 20.62
C GLU A 216 11.82 39.69 22.07
N ASP A 217 11.11 38.60 22.40
CA ASP A 217 10.60 38.40 23.78
C ASP A 217 11.61 37.71 24.73
N ALA A 218 12.76 37.26 24.23
CA ALA A 218 13.81 36.64 25.04
C ALA A 218 14.73 37.65 25.78
N ASN A 219 14.60 38.93 25.51
CA ASN A 219 15.53 39.96 26.06
C ASN A 219 14.91 40.86 27.17
N ALA A 220 13.65 40.61 27.55
CA ALA A 220 12.96 41.44 28.55
C ALA A 220 13.20 40.99 30.00
N GLU A 221 13.68 39.79 30.27
CA GLU A 221 13.86 39.28 31.65
C GLU A 221 15.28 39.44 32.23
N SER A 222 16.23 40.06 31.48
CA SER A 222 17.63 40.13 31.93
C SER A 222 18.03 41.49 32.54
N GLN A 223 17.10 42.47 32.71
CA GLN A 223 17.48 43.84 33.18
C GLN A 223 16.92 44.26 34.52
N GLU A 224 16.31 43.41 35.30
CA GLU A 224 15.90 43.78 36.68
C GLU A 224 16.60 42.93 37.73
N LYS A 225 17.89 43.14 37.96
CA LYS A 225 18.57 42.91 39.26
C LYS A 225 19.95 43.53 39.27
N SER A 226 20.02 44.82 39.65
CA SER A 226 21.23 45.39 40.26
C SER A 226 20.84 45.98 41.60
N PRO A 227 21.39 45.50 42.74
CA PRO A 227 21.15 46.10 44.03
C PRO A 227 22.09 47.33 44.16
N GLY A 228 21.48 48.50 44.41
CA GLY A 228 22.20 49.69 44.84
C GLY A 228 22.77 49.51 46.24
N SER A 229 23.99 49.90 46.40
CA SER A 229 24.66 50.21 47.66
C SER A 229 24.37 51.56 48.10
#